data_fad627dd89e5d7f8c5f5ec60c6bfa3d1
#
_entry.id   fad627dd89e5d7f8c5f5ec60c6bfa3d1
#
_cell.length_a   1.000
_cell.length_b   1.000
_cell.length_c   1.000
_cell.angle_alpha   90.00
_cell.angle_beta   90.00
_cell.angle_gamma   90.00
#
_symmetry.space_group_name_H-M   'P 1'
#
loop_
_entity.id
_entity.type
_entity.pdbx_description
1 polymer ?
#
loop_
_entity_poly.entity_id
_entity_poly.type
_entity_poly.pdbx_seq_one_letter_code
_entity_poly.pdbx_strand_id
1 'polypeptide(L)'
;DAEIFEKIHFKADWLKSRLHETTYLNPNLTIYYENKRVGEEEKITYHEPEGIVAYVRDLNRQKEVVHEPIYIHGKADGMEVEAAIQFVDAFEENILGFCNNIFTQEGGTHIVGFKTKFTQMINAYARELGILKEKDANFTGADTRNGMTAVVAIKHPNPIFEGQTKTKLASADASKATATI
;
A
#
# COMPACT_ATOMS: atom_id res chain seq x y z
N ASP A 1 -0.24 24.96 20.79
CA ASP A 1 0.06 26.26 21.36
C ASP A 1 -0.43 27.35 20.40
N ALA A 2 -1.34 28.23 20.88
CA ALA A 2 -1.94 29.30 20.09
C ALA A 2 -0.95 30.44 19.75
N GLU A 3 0.18 30.50 20.43
CA GLU A 3 1.26 31.47 20.14
C GLU A 3 2.09 31.05 18.91
N ILE A 4 2.07 29.74 18.58
CA ILE A 4 2.86 29.17 17.48
C ILE A 4 1.97 28.84 16.27
N PHE A 5 0.74 28.37 16.50
CA PHE A 5 -0.16 27.90 15.46
C PHE A 5 -1.39 28.79 15.34
N GLU A 6 -1.68 29.26 14.13
CA GLU A 6 -2.90 30.05 13.85
C GLU A 6 -4.19 29.24 14.10
N LYS A 7 -4.12 27.91 13.93
CA LYS A 7 -5.23 26.99 14.18
C LYS A 7 -4.78 25.86 15.09
N ILE A 8 -5.39 25.79 16.29
CA ILE A 8 -5.06 24.79 17.32
C ILE A 8 -6.03 23.60 17.35
N HIS A 9 -6.94 23.50 16.36
CA HIS A 9 -7.91 22.42 16.27
C HIS A 9 -7.44 21.36 15.24
N PHE A 10 -7.35 20.11 15.68
CA PHE A 10 -7.17 18.99 14.77
C PHE A 10 -8.40 18.80 13.88
N LYS A 11 -8.18 18.48 12.61
CA LYS A 11 -9.25 18.08 11.69
C LYS A 11 -9.65 16.63 12.04
N ALA A 12 -10.90 16.43 12.45
CA ALA A 12 -11.41 15.13 12.87
C ALA A 12 -11.27 14.08 11.75
N ASP A 13 -11.62 14.44 10.51
CA ASP A 13 -11.56 13.51 9.37
C ASP A 13 -10.13 13.06 9.05
N TRP A 14 -9.15 13.94 9.18
CA TRP A 14 -7.74 13.57 9.00
C TRP A 14 -7.28 12.56 10.07
N LEU A 15 -7.66 12.81 11.34
CA LEU A 15 -7.36 11.87 12.43
C LEU A 15 -8.04 10.53 12.20
N LYS A 16 -9.33 10.52 11.85
CA LYS A 16 -10.11 9.30 11.59
C LYS A 16 -9.46 8.47 10.47
N SER A 17 -9.14 9.11 9.35
CA SER A 17 -8.48 8.44 8.23
C SER A 17 -7.14 7.83 8.62
N ARG A 18 -6.31 8.57 9.37
CA ARG A 18 -4.99 8.07 9.81
C ARG A 18 -5.09 6.95 10.83
N LEU A 19 -6.05 7.01 11.75
CA LEU A 19 -6.28 5.95 12.74
C LEU A 19 -6.80 4.68 12.06
N HIS A 20 -7.72 4.80 11.12
CA HIS A 20 -8.21 3.67 10.33
C HIS A 20 -7.10 3.04 9.50
N GLU A 21 -6.31 3.83 8.76
CA GLU A 21 -5.15 3.35 8.01
C GLU A 21 -4.18 2.56 8.90
N THR A 22 -3.97 3.00 10.14
CA THR A 22 -3.08 2.32 11.09
C THR A 22 -3.59 0.92 11.43
N THR A 23 -4.89 0.70 11.50
CA THR A 23 -5.45 -0.64 11.79
C THR A 23 -5.35 -1.59 10.60
N TYR A 24 -5.44 -1.11 9.36
CA TYR A 24 -5.15 -1.94 8.19
C TYR A 24 -3.72 -2.45 8.15
N LEU A 25 -2.76 -1.62 8.62
CA LEU A 25 -1.34 -2.00 8.66
C LEU A 25 -0.97 -2.86 9.88
N ASN A 26 -1.89 -2.99 10.85
CA ASN A 26 -1.71 -3.73 12.10
C ASN A 26 -2.98 -4.52 12.45
N PRO A 27 -3.21 -5.71 11.88
CA PRO A 27 -4.46 -6.46 12.01
C PRO A 27 -4.88 -6.79 13.45
N ASN A 28 -3.91 -6.86 14.36
CA ASN A 28 -4.17 -7.17 15.79
C ASN A 28 -4.47 -5.90 16.64
N LEU A 29 -4.43 -4.72 16.02
CA LEU A 29 -4.64 -3.46 16.73
C LEU A 29 -6.11 -3.06 16.69
N THR A 30 -6.64 -2.69 17.85
CA THR A 30 -7.95 -2.04 17.97
C THR A 30 -7.74 -0.62 18.47
N ILE A 31 -8.31 0.36 17.79
CA ILE A 31 -8.23 1.79 18.13
C ILE A 31 -9.61 2.30 18.48
N TYR A 32 -9.75 2.88 19.67
CA TYR A 32 -10.95 3.58 20.10
C TYR A 32 -10.75 5.09 19.92
N TYR A 33 -11.56 5.69 19.07
CA TYR A 33 -11.58 7.14 18.84
C TYR A 33 -12.80 7.75 19.50
N GLU A 34 -12.62 8.81 20.27
CA GLU A 34 -13.70 9.57 20.86
C GLU A 34 -13.48 11.08 20.62
N ASN A 35 -14.42 11.72 19.92
CA ASN A 35 -14.50 13.17 19.79
C ASN A 35 -15.50 13.71 20.82
N LYS A 36 -15.05 14.61 21.69
CA LYS A 36 -15.86 15.23 22.76
C LYS A 36 -16.16 16.70 22.50
N ARG A 37 -15.93 17.18 21.28
CA ARG A 37 -16.28 18.57 20.93
C ARG A 37 -17.78 18.72 20.89
N VAL A 38 -18.26 19.79 21.50
CA VAL A 38 -19.69 20.10 21.52
C VAL A 38 -20.23 20.26 20.11
N GLY A 39 -21.27 19.48 19.76
CA GLY A 39 -21.86 19.43 18.43
C GLY A 39 -21.14 18.57 17.40
N GLU A 40 -20.04 17.89 17.79
CA GLU A 40 -19.28 16.96 16.96
C GLU A 40 -18.98 15.65 17.71
N GLU A 41 -19.79 15.30 18.73
CA GLU A 41 -19.55 14.15 19.57
C GLU A 41 -19.67 12.85 18.76
N GLU A 42 -18.61 12.06 18.78
CA GLU A 42 -18.53 10.82 17.98
C GLU A 42 -17.67 9.79 18.68
N LYS A 43 -18.05 8.51 18.61
CA LYS A 43 -17.24 7.36 19.07
C LYS A 43 -17.14 6.36 17.93
N ILE A 44 -15.91 5.97 17.59
CA ILE A 44 -15.62 5.00 16.54
C ILE A 44 -14.62 3.98 17.10
N THR A 45 -14.83 2.72 16.75
CA THR A 45 -13.85 1.65 16.97
C THR A 45 -13.34 1.19 15.62
N TYR A 46 -12.03 1.24 15.43
CA TYR A 46 -11.35 0.72 14.26
C TYR A 46 -10.67 -0.59 14.60
N HIS A 47 -10.94 -1.63 13.82
CA HIS A 47 -10.30 -2.95 13.92
C HIS A 47 -10.44 -3.66 12.58
N GLU A 48 -9.30 -3.96 11.94
CA GLU A 48 -9.26 -4.53 10.60
C GLU A 48 -8.46 -5.84 10.59
N PRO A 49 -9.08 -6.96 10.99
CA PRO A 49 -8.38 -8.24 11.15
C PRO A 49 -7.87 -8.83 9.83
N GLU A 50 -8.42 -8.44 8.68
CA GLU A 50 -7.93 -8.83 7.36
C GLU A 50 -6.79 -7.92 6.86
N GLY A 51 -6.39 -6.90 7.62
CA GLY A 51 -5.23 -6.06 7.33
C GLY A 51 -5.30 -5.34 6.00
N ILE A 52 -4.21 -5.39 5.23
CA ILE A 52 -4.11 -4.70 3.94
C ILE A 52 -5.05 -5.25 2.86
N VAL A 53 -5.59 -6.45 3.03
CA VAL A 53 -6.65 -7.01 2.16
C VAL A 53 -7.92 -6.18 2.29
N ALA A 54 -8.34 -5.91 3.54
CA ALA A 54 -9.48 -5.03 3.81
C ALA A 54 -9.21 -3.59 3.29
N TYR A 55 -7.97 -3.12 3.39
CA TYR A 55 -7.60 -1.81 2.87
C TYR A 55 -7.80 -1.71 1.35
N VAL A 56 -7.34 -2.70 0.59
CA VAL A 56 -7.54 -2.73 -0.87
C VAL A 56 -9.03 -2.77 -1.23
N ARG A 57 -9.85 -3.56 -0.50
CA ARG A 57 -11.31 -3.56 -0.69
C ARG A 57 -11.92 -2.18 -0.41
N ASP A 58 -11.49 -1.50 0.64
CA ASP A 58 -11.99 -0.15 0.96
C ASP A 58 -11.61 0.88 -0.11
N LEU A 59 -10.38 0.84 -0.63
CA LEU A 59 -9.93 1.68 -1.74
C LEU A 59 -10.76 1.46 -3.02
N ASN A 60 -11.30 0.28 -3.20
CA ASN A 60 -12.07 -0.11 -4.39
C ASN A 60 -13.58 -0.21 -4.16
N ARG A 61 -14.09 0.13 -2.96
CA ARG A 61 -15.50 -0.07 -2.58
C ARG A 61 -16.53 0.56 -3.52
N GLN A 62 -16.15 1.58 -4.30
CA GLN A 62 -17.00 2.27 -5.26
C GLN A 62 -16.64 1.98 -6.71
N LYS A 63 -15.76 0.98 -6.95
CA LYS A 63 -15.28 0.62 -8.28
C LYS A 63 -15.78 -0.77 -8.66
N GLU A 64 -15.86 -1.03 -9.94
CA GLU A 64 -16.13 -2.36 -10.45
C GLU A 64 -14.87 -3.22 -10.35
N VAL A 65 -14.90 -4.22 -9.46
CA VAL A 65 -13.75 -5.10 -9.20
C VAL A 65 -13.77 -6.31 -10.10
N VAL A 66 -12.61 -6.72 -10.60
CA VAL A 66 -12.44 -7.86 -11.52
C VAL A 66 -12.31 -9.18 -10.76
N HIS A 67 -11.76 -9.16 -9.56
CA HIS A 67 -11.51 -10.34 -8.72
C HIS A 67 -11.38 -9.95 -7.24
N GLU A 68 -11.43 -10.93 -6.34
CA GLU A 68 -11.10 -10.75 -4.93
C GLU A 68 -9.62 -10.34 -4.75
N PRO A 69 -9.25 -9.60 -3.70
CA PRO A 69 -7.85 -9.22 -3.47
C PRO A 69 -6.92 -10.44 -3.37
N ILE A 70 -5.79 -10.38 -4.05
CA ILE A 70 -4.70 -11.34 -3.95
C ILE A 70 -3.77 -10.86 -2.85
N TYR A 71 -3.50 -11.72 -1.85
CA TYR A 71 -2.60 -11.43 -0.75
C TYR A 71 -1.28 -12.20 -0.89
N ILE A 72 -0.18 -11.51 -0.71
CA ILE A 72 1.18 -12.04 -0.76
C ILE A 72 1.89 -11.60 0.53
N HIS A 73 2.56 -12.55 1.19
CA HIS A 73 3.34 -12.29 2.38
C HIS A 73 4.60 -13.15 2.39
N GLY A 74 5.71 -12.58 2.81
CA GLY A 74 6.94 -13.33 2.96
C GLY A 74 8.03 -12.57 3.70
N LYS A 75 9.14 -13.26 3.96
CA LYS A 75 10.33 -12.72 4.62
C LYS A 75 11.56 -12.93 3.75
N ALA A 76 12.33 -11.88 3.55
CA ALA A 76 13.59 -11.90 2.81
C ALA A 76 14.60 -10.93 3.43
N ASP A 77 15.84 -11.38 3.58
CA ASP A 77 16.99 -10.59 4.07
C ASP A 77 16.67 -9.84 5.40
N GLY A 78 15.93 -10.47 6.34
CA GLY A 78 15.55 -9.89 7.62
C GLY A 78 14.39 -8.88 7.56
N MET A 79 13.80 -8.66 6.39
CA MET A 79 12.63 -7.82 6.17
C MET A 79 11.38 -8.70 6.01
N GLU A 80 10.23 -8.16 6.42
CA GLU A 80 8.91 -8.75 6.18
C GLU A 80 8.18 -7.87 5.17
N VAL A 81 7.65 -8.50 4.12
CA VAL A 81 6.93 -7.80 3.04
C VAL A 81 5.53 -8.38 2.91
N GLU A 82 4.56 -7.51 2.82
CA GLU A 82 3.17 -7.83 2.52
C GLU A 82 2.71 -7.03 1.31
N ALA A 83 1.93 -7.64 0.45
CA ALA A 83 1.25 -6.97 -0.65
C ALA A 83 -0.17 -7.49 -0.80
N ALA A 84 -1.12 -6.60 -1.02
CA ALA A 84 -2.48 -6.94 -1.44
C ALA A 84 -2.75 -6.26 -2.77
N ILE A 85 -3.32 -6.99 -3.73
CA ILE A 85 -3.51 -6.54 -5.11
C ILE A 85 -4.93 -6.86 -5.55
N GLN A 86 -5.59 -5.90 -6.20
CA GLN A 86 -6.89 -6.11 -6.83
C GLN A 86 -6.97 -5.28 -8.11
N PHE A 87 -7.51 -5.86 -9.16
CA PHE A 87 -7.79 -5.13 -10.41
C PHE A 87 -9.23 -4.64 -10.43
N VAL A 88 -9.41 -3.46 -11.00
CA VAL A 88 -10.69 -2.82 -11.25
C VAL A 88 -10.84 -2.49 -12.73
N ASP A 89 -12.07 -2.38 -13.20
CA ASP A 89 -12.35 -1.91 -14.57
C ASP A 89 -12.15 -0.38 -14.66
N ALA A 90 -10.89 0.01 -14.72
CA ALA A 90 -10.42 1.39 -14.86
C ALA A 90 -9.03 1.41 -15.49
N PHE A 91 -8.58 2.59 -15.94
CA PHE A 91 -7.27 2.77 -16.57
C PHE A 91 -6.19 3.32 -15.63
N GLU A 92 -6.50 3.52 -14.35
CA GLU A 92 -5.60 4.12 -13.37
C GLU A 92 -4.87 3.05 -12.55
N GLU A 93 -3.56 3.28 -12.34
CA GLU A 93 -2.75 2.55 -11.36
C GLU A 93 -2.81 3.29 -10.01
N ASN A 94 -3.17 2.60 -8.94
CA ASN A 94 -3.17 3.12 -7.57
C ASN A 94 -2.38 2.19 -6.65
N ILE A 95 -1.10 2.50 -6.40
CA ILE A 95 -0.23 1.71 -5.55
C ILE A 95 0.21 2.53 -4.34
N LEU A 96 -0.20 2.10 -3.16
CA LEU A 96 0.19 2.68 -1.88
C LEU A 96 1.37 1.91 -1.29
N GLY A 97 2.43 2.64 -0.92
CA GLY A 97 3.62 2.09 -0.30
C GLY A 97 3.75 2.46 1.17
N PHE A 98 4.14 1.49 1.99
CA PHE A 98 4.39 1.71 3.42
C PHE A 98 5.73 1.09 3.83
N CYS A 99 6.47 1.80 4.69
CA CYS A 99 7.65 1.28 5.34
C CYS A 99 7.54 1.53 6.86
N ASN A 100 7.52 0.46 7.66
CA ASN A 100 7.32 0.54 9.12
C ASN A 100 6.09 1.38 9.49
N ASN A 101 4.95 1.14 8.83
CA ASN A 101 3.68 1.85 8.98
C ASN A 101 3.71 3.35 8.58
N ILE A 102 4.80 3.80 7.95
CA ILE A 102 4.90 5.17 7.41
C ILE A 102 4.50 5.14 5.94
N PHE A 103 3.52 5.94 5.56
CA PHE A 103 3.12 6.10 4.17
C PHE A 103 4.24 6.78 3.36
N THR A 104 4.74 6.08 2.36
CA THR A 104 5.74 6.60 1.42
C THR A 104 5.04 7.16 0.19
N GLN A 105 4.54 8.37 0.32
CA GLN A 105 3.72 9.02 -0.72
C GLN A 105 4.43 9.10 -2.09
N GLU A 106 5.75 9.26 -2.08
CA GLU A 106 6.59 9.29 -3.29
C GLU A 106 7.12 7.90 -3.66
N GLY A 107 6.60 6.83 -3.01
CA GLY A 107 7.03 5.46 -3.23
C GLY A 107 8.40 5.15 -2.65
N GLY A 108 9.28 4.59 -3.46
CA GLY A 108 10.63 4.23 -3.07
C GLY A 108 11.02 2.85 -3.60
N THR A 109 12.16 2.35 -3.12
CA THR A 109 12.80 1.15 -3.63
C THR A 109 11.92 -0.11 -3.52
N HIS A 110 11.12 -0.26 -2.45
CA HIS A 110 10.17 -1.37 -2.30
C HIS A 110 9.08 -1.35 -3.39
N ILE A 111 8.55 -0.17 -3.74
CA ILE A 111 7.56 -0.03 -4.82
C ILE A 111 8.20 -0.30 -6.19
N VAL A 112 9.45 0.15 -6.39
CA VAL A 112 10.20 -0.16 -7.61
C VAL A 112 10.41 -1.67 -7.76
N GLY A 113 10.83 -2.35 -6.68
CA GLY A 113 11.00 -3.81 -6.65
C GLY A 113 9.70 -4.54 -6.99
N PHE A 114 8.59 -4.17 -6.35
CA PHE A 114 7.25 -4.70 -6.62
C PHE A 114 6.85 -4.54 -8.09
N LYS A 115 6.88 -3.32 -8.61
CA LYS A 115 6.48 -3.01 -10.00
C LYS A 115 7.30 -3.78 -11.03
N THR A 116 8.61 -3.83 -10.82
CA THR A 116 9.54 -4.52 -11.73
C THR A 116 9.27 -6.02 -11.75
N LYS A 117 9.19 -6.63 -10.57
CA LYS A 117 8.96 -8.06 -10.46
C LYS A 117 7.58 -8.47 -10.98
N PHE A 118 6.55 -7.71 -10.65
CA PHE A 118 5.20 -7.95 -11.14
C PHE A 118 5.16 -7.97 -12.67
N THR A 119 5.76 -6.97 -13.33
CA THR A 119 5.83 -6.92 -14.80
C THR A 119 6.59 -8.11 -15.38
N GLN A 120 7.71 -8.50 -14.75
CA GLN A 120 8.48 -9.68 -15.18
C GLN A 120 7.67 -10.97 -15.07
N MET A 121 6.96 -11.16 -13.95
CA MET A 121 6.12 -12.34 -13.73
C MET A 121 4.99 -12.42 -14.77
N ILE A 122 4.27 -11.34 -15.02
CA ILE A 122 3.19 -11.33 -16.01
C ILE A 122 3.73 -11.70 -17.39
N ASN A 123 4.87 -11.16 -17.81
CA ASN A 123 5.47 -11.50 -19.08
C ASN A 123 5.93 -12.98 -19.17
N ALA A 124 6.51 -13.49 -18.08
CA ALA A 124 6.90 -14.90 -18.03
C ALA A 124 5.68 -15.84 -18.14
N TYR A 125 4.63 -15.56 -17.36
CA TYR A 125 3.39 -16.32 -17.39
C TYR A 125 2.65 -16.22 -18.75
N ALA A 126 2.63 -15.03 -19.34
CA ALA A 126 2.03 -14.85 -20.66
C ALA A 126 2.72 -15.70 -21.74
N ARG A 127 4.04 -15.91 -21.64
CA ARG A 127 4.79 -16.81 -22.52
C ARG A 127 4.50 -18.28 -22.22
N GLU A 128 4.49 -18.66 -20.96
CA GLU A 128 4.15 -20.02 -20.53
C GLU A 128 2.77 -20.45 -21.00
N LEU A 129 1.80 -19.55 -20.93
CA LEU A 129 0.42 -19.76 -21.39
C LEU A 129 0.25 -19.63 -22.92
N GLY A 130 1.32 -19.28 -23.66
CA GLY A 130 1.27 -19.08 -25.10
C GLY A 130 0.53 -17.83 -25.57
N ILE A 131 0.20 -16.91 -24.66
CA ILE A 131 -0.40 -15.59 -24.98
C ILE A 131 0.63 -14.73 -25.73
N LEU A 132 1.88 -14.72 -25.26
CA LEU A 132 3.02 -14.14 -25.94
C LEU A 132 3.82 -15.26 -26.64
N LYS A 133 4.05 -15.13 -27.93
CA LYS A 133 4.94 -16.01 -28.69
C LYS A 133 6.41 -15.59 -28.47
N GLU A 134 7.34 -16.45 -28.83
CA GLU A 134 8.79 -16.21 -28.65
C GLU A 134 9.28 -14.88 -29.28
N LYS A 135 8.69 -14.49 -30.42
CA LYS A 135 9.05 -13.27 -31.16
C LYS A 135 8.24 -12.03 -30.76
N ASP A 136 7.25 -12.18 -29.91
CA ASP A 136 6.41 -11.05 -29.50
C ASP A 136 7.15 -10.16 -28.49
N ALA A 137 6.91 -8.85 -28.55
CA ALA A 137 7.39 -7.92 -27.56
C ALA A 137 6.73 -8.19 -26.19
N ASN A 138 7.46 -7.93 -25.12
CA ASN A 138 6.91 -7.99 -23.77
C ASN A 138 5.87 -6.88 -23.54
N PHE A 139 4.88 -7.17 -22.72
CA PHE A 139 4.02 -6.13 -22.15
C PHE A 139 4.88 -5.12 -21.36
N THR A 140 4.54 -3.84 -21.49
CA THR A 140 5.16 -2.78 -20.71
C THR A 140 4.68 -2.83 -19.25
N GLY A 141 5.39 -2.14 -18.37
CA GLY A 141 4.93 -2.00 -16.99
C GLY A 141 3.55 -1.34 -16.87
N ALA A 142 3.25 -0.36 -17.73
CA ALA A 142 1.94 0.29 -17.76
C ALA A 142 0.84 -0.70 -18.17
N ASP A 143 1.08 -1.52 -19.19
CA ASP A 143 0.12 -2.52 -19.66
C ASP A 143 -0.23 -3.52 -18.54
N THR A 144 0.79 -3.98 -17.80
CA THR A 144 0.61 -5.02 -16.76
C THR A 144 -0.06 -4.51 -15.50
N ARG A 145 -0.04 -3.19 -15.24
CA ARG A 145 -0.60 -2.59 -14.02
C ARG A 145 -1.81 -1.70 -14.28
N ASN A 146 -2.32 -1.71 -15.49
CA ASN A 146 -3.54 -0.98 -15.84
C ASN A 146 -4.73 -1.49 -15.02
N GLY A 147 -5.42 -0.59 -14.32
CA GLY A 147 -6.51 -0.93 -13.40
C GLY A 147 -6.08 -1.53 -12.06
N MET A 148 -4.77 -1.57 -11.75
CA MET A 148 -4.27 -2.14 -10.50
C MET A 148 -4.49 -1.20 -9.32
N THR A 149 -5.11 -1.70 -8.26
CA THR A 149 -5.01 -1.16 -6.90
C THR A 149 -4.15 -2.10 -6.07
N ALA A 150 -3.10 -1.60 -5.42
CA ALA A 150 -2.24 -2.39 -4.55
C ALA A 150 -1.81 -1.61 -3.29
N VAL A 151 -1.67 -2.34 -2.19
CA VAL A 151 -1.00 -1.87 -0.98
C VAL A 151 0.22 -2.74 -0.76
N VAL A 152 1.40 -2.12 -0.66
CA VAL A 152 2.69 -2.80 -0.45
C VAL A 152 3.31 -2.27 0.83
N ALA A 153 3.45 -3.11 1.83
CA ALA A 153 4.01 -2.77 3.14
C ALA A 153 5.28 -3.57 3.41
N ILE A 154 6.33 -2.88 3.87
CA ILE A 154 7.58 -3.51 4.28
C ILE A 154 7.92 -3.14 5.73
N LYS A 155 8.29 -4.15 6.53
CA LYS A 155 8.93 -3.96 7.83
C LYS A 155 10.44 -4.12 7.65
N HIS A 156 11.15 -3.02 7.78
CA HIS A 156 12.58 -2.92 7.53
C HIS A 156 13.32 -2.58 8.85
N PRO A 157 14.37 -3.32 9.23
CA PRO A 157 15.06 -3.09 10.51
C PRO A 157 15.75 -1.73 10.60
N ASN A 158 16.33 -1.25 9.49
CA ASN A 158 17.05 0.01 9.43
C ASN A 158 16.75 0.79 8.13
N PRO A 159 15.54 1.34 7.96
CA PRO A 159 15.17 1.98 6.70
C PRO A 159 15.89 3.32 6.51
N ILE A 160 16.34 3.56 5.28
CA ILE A 160 16.90 4.85 4.85
C ILE A 160 15.85 5.51 3.95
N PHE A 161 15.53 6.78 4.23
CA PHE A 161 14.62 7.59 3.44
C PHE A 161 15.38 8.75 2.79
N GLU A 162 14.86 9.27 1.66
CA GLU A 162 15.50 10.40 0.98
C GLU A 162 15.46 11.72 1.79
N GLY A 163 14.57 11.82 2.79
CA GLY A 163 14.46 13.01 3.63
C GLY A 163 13.78 12.75 4.96
N GLN A 164 13.79 13.76 5.84
CA GLN A 164 13.20 13.68 7.18
C GLN A 164 11.68 13.49 7.16
N THR A 165 11.00 13.90 6.11
CA THR A 165 9.55 13.70 5.91
C THR A 165 9.20 12.23 5.63
N LYS A 166 10.19 11.39 5.30
CA LYS A 166 10.06 9.95 5.05
C LYS A 166 9.08 9.59 3.94
N THR A 167 8.90 10.48 2.97
CA THR A 167 7.96 10.31 1.85
C THR A 167 8.44 9.30 0.81
N LYS A 168 9.76 8.98 0.79
CA LYS A 168 10.35 8.05 -0.17
C LYS A 168 11.40 7.15 0.47
N LEU A 169 11.22 5.83 0.35
CA LEU A 169 12.20 4.86 0.83
C LEU A 169 13.37 4.75 -0.14
N ALA A 170 14.60 4.86 0.39
CA ALA A 170 15.85 4.82 -0.39
C ALA A 170 16.69 3.55 -0.14
N SER A 171 16.34 2.70 0.82
CA SER A 171 17.04 1.45 1.12
C SER A 171 17.10 0.53 -0.10
N ALA A 172 18.27 0.28 -0.66
CA ALA A 172 18.43 -0.53 -1.89
C ALA A 172 18.02 -1.99 -1.72
N ASP A 173 18.25 -2.56 -0.53
CA ASP A 173 17.87 -3.92 -0.14
C ASP A 173 16.36 -4.15 -0.11
N ALA A 174 15.56 -3.12 0.16
CA ALA A 174 14.10 -3.20 0.14
C ALA A 174 13.56 -3.56 -1.25
N SER A 175 14.20 -3.09 -2.33
CA SER A 175 13.82 -3.46 -3.70
C SER A 175 14.01 -4.95 -3.94
N LYS A 176 15.15 -5.51 -3.52
CA LYS A 176 15.44 -6.94 -3.65
C LYS A 176 14.50 -7.79 -2.80
N ALA A 177 14.28 -7.41 -1.53
CA ALA A 177 13.38 -8.13 -0.65
C ALA A 177 11.97 -8.22 -1.23
N THR A 178 11.42 -7.10 -1.70
CA THR A 178 10.08 -7.05 -2.30
C THR A 178 10.00 -7.85 -3.61
N ALA A 179 11.08 -7.88 -4.41
CA ALA A 179 11.11 -8.66 -5.65
C ALA A 179 11.30 -10.17 -5.43
N THR A 180 11.66 -10.61 -4.23
CA THR A 180 11.88 -12.03 -3.90
C THR A 180 10.59 -12.74 -3.49
N ILE A 181 9.65 -12.01 -2.92
CA ILE A 181 8.36 -12.47 -2.44
C ILE A 181 7.31 -12.42 -3.53
#